data_8ff3e4ef2cee801f7010720436d5213e
#
_entry.id   8ff3e4ef2cee801f7010720436d5213e
#
_cell.length_a   1.000
_cell.length_b   1.000
_cell.length_c   1.000
_cell.angle_alpha   90.00
_cell.angle_beta   90.00
_cell.angle_gamma   90.00
#
_symmetry.space_group_name_H-M   'P 1'
#
loop_
_entity.id
_entity.type
_entity.pdbx_description
1 polymer ?
#
loop_
_entity_poly.entity_id
_entity_poly.type
_entity_poly.pdbx_seq_one_letter_code
_entity_poly.pdbx_strand_id
1 'polypeptide(L)'
;MKKEAVKSTYKSNDTEEWLDKVWTRPIGNLWALIFKRLHVHPNVVNVLTMIIGASSAIFIAHGSYRTEGTEGLLYNIIAVILLAWANFYDSADGQLARMTVQKTRLGRILDGAASEVWFIPIYLSLVYRFYVHHDLEFSWLGIAHTPSNACIAAWVMLAVVLYSGFVCHSRQCGLADYYRQIHLFFLKGESGSELDNAAQQQKIYDETPWKGNVLWKLFLKTYVNYTRTQAAQ
;
A
#
# COMPACT_ATOMS: atom_id res chain seq x y z
N MET A 1 26.14 -11.80 0.25
CA MET A 1 25.87 -10.42 0.73
C MET A 1 25.96 -10.43 2.24
N LYS A 2 26.72 -9.54 2.84
CA LYS A 2 26.89 -9.51 4.29
C LYS A 2 25.59 -8.98 4.92
N LYS A 3 25.06 -9.68 5.93
CA LYS A 3 23.86 -9.29 6.69
C LYS A 3 23.91 -7.83 7.20
N GLU A 4 25.09 -7.31 7.46
CA GLU A 4 25.34 -5.93 7.89
C GLU A 4 25.00 -4.88 6.81
N ALA A 5 25.26 -5.18 5.52
CA ALA A 5 24.93 -4.27 4.43
C ALA A 5 23.42 -4.11 4.23
N VAL A 6 22.64 -5.17 4.52
CA VAL A 6 21.17 -5.10 4.48
C VAL A 6 20.63 -4.31 5.68
N LYS A 7 21.20 -4.52 6.89
CA LYS A 7 20.79 -3.79 8.10
C LYS A 7 21.02 -2.29 8.03
N SER A 8 22.04 -1.83 7.28
CA SER A 8 22.30 -0.40 7.10
C SER A 8 21.22 0.33 6.28
N THR A 9 20.35 -0.43 5.59
CA THR A 9 19.24 0.12 4.81
C THR A 9 17.91 0.18 5.56
N TYR A 10 17.85 -0.31 6.81
CA TYR A 10 16.64 -0.25 7.65
C TYR A 10 16.42 1.15 8.22
N LYS A 11 15.16 1.53 8.40
CA LYS A 11 14.81 2.76 9.14
C LYS A 11 15.23 2.62 10.62
N SER A 12 14.88 1.50 11.25
CA SER A 12 15.30 1.13 12.60
C SER A 12 15.15 -0.39 12.77
N ASN A 13 16.09 -1.02 13.48
CA ASN A 13 15.98 -2.44 13.78
C ASN A 13 14.81 -2.77 14.73
N ASP A 14 14.36 -1.81 15.53
CA ASP A 14 13.36 -2.01 16.56
C ASP A 14 11.94 -1.87 16.02
N THR A 15 11.76 -1.13 14.92
CA THR A 15 10.45 -0.89 14.29
C THR A 15 10.15 -1.82 13.12
N GLU A 16 11.10 -2.66 12.70
CA GLU A 16 10.89 -3.62 11.62
C GLU A 16 10.29 -4.93 12.16
N GLU A 17 9.27 -5.44 11.50
CA GLU A 17 8.65 -6.73 11.84
C GLU A 17 9.58 -7.90 11.51
N TRP A 18 9.35 -9.04 12.16
CA TRP A 18 10.18 -10.24 11.96
C TRP A 18 10.15 -10.72 10.50
N LEU A 19 8.95 -10.75 9.89
CA LEU A 19 8.77 -11.17 8.51
C LEU A 19 9.51 -10.24 7.53
N ASP A 20 9.46 -8.94 7.79
CA ASP A 20 10.21 -7.96 7.00
C ASP A 20 11.71 -8.18 7.10
N LYS A 21 12.24 -8.40 8.29
CA LYS A 21 13.68 -8.64 8.49
C LYS A 21 14.21 -9.88 7.78
N VAL A 22 13.40 -10.95 7.75
CA VAL A 22 13.84 -12.26 7.24
C VAL A 22 13.55 -12.42 5.76
N TRP A 23 12.48 -11.81 5.26
CA TRP A 23 11.95 -12.08 3.92
C TRP A 23 11.92 -10.83 3.04
N THR A 24 11.12 -9.83 3.40
CA THR A 24 10.83 -8.68 2.54
C THR A 24 12.07 -7.81 2.30
N ARG A 25 12.79 -7.48 3.38
CA ARG A 25 13.97 -6.60 3.29
C ARG A 25 15.15 -7.21 2.55
N PRO A 26 15.53 -8.49 2.74
CA PRO A 26 16.60 -9.10 1.97
C PRO A 26 16.30 -9.19 0.47
N ILE A 27 15.06 -9.58 0.11
CA ILE A 27 14.64 -9.64 -1.30
C ILE A 27 14.54 -8.23 -1.91
N GLY A 28 13.94 -7.29 -1.18
CA GLY A 28 13.90 -5.88 -1.59
C GLY A 28 15.31 -5.29 -1.80
N ASN A 29 16.28 -5.64 -0.94
CA ASN A 29 17.67 -5.22 -1.11
C ASN A 29 18.31 -5.75 -2.40
N LEU A 30 18.02 -7.00 -2.75
CA LEU A 30 18.47 -7.57 -4.02
C LEU A 30 17.95 -6.78 -5.20
N TRP A 31 16.64 -6.47 -5.22
CA TRP A 31 16.03 -5.65 -6.24
C TRP A 31 16.57 -4.22 -6.25
N ALA A 32 16.76 -3.61 -5.08
CA ALA A 32 17.36 -2.26 -4.98
C ALA A 32 18.77 -2.21 -5.60
N LEU A 33 19.59 -3.27 -5.41
CA LEU A 33 20.91 -3.35 -6.03
C LEU A 33 20.83 -3.50 -7.56
N ILE A 34 19.87 -4.29 -8.06
CA ILE A 34 19.62 -4.43 -9.50
C ILE A 34 19.21 -3.08 -10.10
N PHE A 35 18.22 -2.41 -9.50
CA PHE A 35 17.73 -1.11 -9.96
C PHE A 35 18.81 -0.02 -9.86
N LYS A 36 19.64 -0.05 -8.81
CA LYS A 36 20.79 0.84 -8.70
C LYS A 36 21.78 0.64 -9.85
N ARG A 37 22.07 -0.62 -10.20
CA ARG A 37 22.95 -0.93 -11.34
C ARG A 37 22.37 -0.49 -12.67
N LEU A 38 21.07 -0.55 -12.83
CA LEU A 38 20.34 -0.11 -14.02
C LEU A 38 20.08 1.40 -14.03
N HIS A 39 20.50 2.15 -13.00
CA HIS A 39 20.27 3.58 -12.82
C HIS A 39 18.78 3.97 -12.82
N VAL A 40 17.92 3.07 -12.35
CA VAL A 40 16.47 3.32 -12.24
C VAL A 40 16.18 4.24 -11.06
N HIS A 41 15.38 5.28 -11.29
CA HIS A 41 14.99 6.19 -10.22
C HIS A 41 13.99 5.53 -9.26
N PRO A 42 14.05 5.75 -7.91
CA PRO A 42 13.15 5.14 -6.93
C PRO A 42 11.65 5.35 -7.25
N ASN A 43 11.27 6.54 -7.72
CA ASN A 43 9.88 6.81 -8.10
C ASN A 43 9.37 5.90 -9.23
N VAL A 44 10.23 5.46 -10.14
CA VAL A 44 9.86 4.51 -11.21
C VAL A 44 9.57 3.13 -10.60
N VAL A 45 10.38 2.70 -9.63
CA VAL A 45 10.16 1.44 -8.91
C VAL A 45 8.82 1.49 -8.18
N ASN A 46 8.49 2.62 -7.53
CA ASN A 46 7.22 2.83 -6.86
C ASN A 46 6.03 2.73 -7.83
N VAL A 47 6.12 3.34 -9.03
CA VAL A 47 5.08 3.20 -10.07
C VAL A 47 4.95 1.74 -10.54
N LEU A 48 6.06 1.01 -10.69
CA LEU A 48 6.03 -0.43 -11.02
C LEU A 48 5.35 -1.24 -9.93
N THR A 49 5.59 -0.92 -8.65
CA THR A 49 4.88 -1.51 -7.50
C THR A 49 3.37 -1.34 -7.65
N MET A 50 2.92 -0.12 -7.93
CA MET A 50 1.49 0.17 -8.13
C MET A 50 0.89 -0.65 -9.27
N ILE A 51 1.56 -0.74 -10.41
CA ILE A 51 1.09 -1.48 -11.59
C ILE A 51 1.00 -2.98 -11.29
N ILE A 52 2.05 -3.57 -10.71
CA ILE A 52 2.09 -4.99 -10.40
C ILE A 52 1.04 -5.33 -9.32
N GLY A 53 0.95 -4.53 -8.26
CA GLY A 53 -0.03 -4.72 -7.20
C GLY A 53 -1.46 -4.62 -7.73
N ALA A 54 -1.77 -3.59 -8.51
CA ALA A 54 -3.10 -3.42 -9.10
C ALA A 54 -3.44 -4.53 -10.12
N SER A 55 -2.47 -5.05 -10.87
CA SER A 55 -2.71 -6.14 -11.82
C SER A 55 -3.13 -7.45 -11.15
N SER A 56 -2.76 -7.66 -9.88
CA SER A 56 -3.22 -8.83 -9.11
C SER A 56 -4.74 -8.90 -8.98
N ALA A 57 -5.42 -7.74 -8.99
CA ALA A 57 -6.87 -7.65 -8.91
C ALA A 57 -7.59 -8.38 -10.07
N ILE A 58 -7.00 -8.38 -11.26
CA ILE A 58 -7.53 -9.09 -12.43
C ILE A 58 -7.60 -10.59 -12.15
N PHE A 59 -6.53 -11.14 -11.59
CA PHE A 59 -6.46 -12.56 -11.24
C PHE A 59 -7.36 -12.91 -10.05
N ILE A 60 -7.49 -12.00 -9.07
CA ILE A 60 -8.44 -12.18 -7.95
C ILE A 60 -9.87 -12.24 -8.47
N ALA A 61 -10.24 -11.38 -9.43
CA ALA A 61 -11.59 -11.36 -10.01
C ALA A 61 -11.98 -12.71 -10.64
N HIS A 62 -11.01 -13.41 -11.26
CA HIS A 62 -11.20 -14.73 -11.89
C HIS A 62 -10.82 -15.90 -10.97
N GLY A 63 -10.45 -15.65 -9.73
CA GLY A 63 -9.94 -16.66 -8.81
C GLY A 63 -11.02 -17.52 -8.13
N SER A 64 -12.24 -17.64 -8.66
CA SER A 64 -13.29 -18.44 -8.07
C SER A 64 -13.06 -19.95 -8.28
N TYR A 65 -12.78 -20.67 -7.20
CA TYR A 65 -12.68 -22.13 -7.26
C TYR A 65 -14.05 -22.77 -7.53
N ARG A 66 -15.14 -22.12 -7.12
CA ARG A 66 -16.49 -22.65 -7.26
C ARG A 66 -16.94 -22.76 -8.72
N THR A 67 -16.65 -21.78 -9.54
CA THR A 67 -17.07 -21.71 -10.95
C THR A 67 -15.99 -22.10 -11.94
N GLU A 68 -14.74 -21.87 -11.62
CA GLU A 68 -13.58 -22.09 -12.49
C GLU A 68 -12.69 -23.26 -12.05
N GLY A 69 -13.00 -23.89 -10.91
CA GLY A 69 -12.28 -25.07 -10.42
C GLY A 69 -10.80 -24.83 -10.21
N THR A 70 -9.96 -25.71 -10.79
CA THR A 70 -8.50 -25.63 -10.67
C THR A 70 -7.90 -24.40 -11.34
N GLU A 71 -8.52 -23.85 -12.38
CA GLU A 71 -8.09 -22.60 -13.02
C GLU A 71 -8.25 -21.42 -12.07
N GLY A 72 -9.38 -21.36 -11.34
CA GLY A 72 -9.58 -20.34 -10.31
C GLY A 72 -8.53 -20.40 -9.18
N LEU A 73 -8.10 -21.60 -8.80
CA LEU A 73 -7.01 -21.78 -7.86
C LEU A 73 -5.67 -21.23 -8.43
N LEU A 74 -5.39 -21.51 -9.70
CA LEU A 74 -4.20 -20.99 -10.38
C LEU A 74 -4.20 -19.46 -10.42
N TYR A 75 -5.33 -18.83 -10.74
CA TYR A 75 -5.46 -17.37 -10.71
C TYR A 75 -5.21 -16.79 -9.31
N ASN A 76 -5.71 -17.41 -8.26
CA ASN A 76 -5.40 -16.99 -6.88
C ASN A 76 -3.91 -17.09 -6.56
N ILE A 77 -3.24 -18.16 -6.99
CA ILE A 77 -1.79 -18.33 -6.78
C ILE A 77 -1.02 -17.22 -7.52
N ILE A 78 -1.38 -16.94 -8.77
CA ILE A 78 -0.75 -15.84 -9.55
C ILE A 78 -0.98 -14.50 -8.85
N ALA A 79 -2.18 -14.23 -8.37
CA ALA A 79 -2.49 -13.00 -7.64
C ALA A 79 -1.62 -12.84 -6.39
N VAL A 80 -1.46 -13.90 -5.59
CA VAL A 80 -0.62 -13.89 -4.39
C VAL A 80 0.86 -13.65 -4.74
N ILE A 81 1.36 -14.28 -5.82
CA ILE A 81 2.73 -14.06 -6.30
C ILE A 81 2.92 -12.60 -6.72
N LEU A 82 1.99 -12.02 -7.46
CA LEU A 82 2.05 -10.61 -7.89
C LEU A 82 2.02 -9.65 -6.68
N LEU A 83 1.20 -9.93 -5.67
CA LEU A 83 1.15 -9.15 -4.44
C LEU A 83 2.46 -9.24 -3.65
N ALA A 84 3.02 -10.44 -3.52
CA ALA A 84 4.31 -10.61 -2.87
C ALA A 84 5.42 -9.86 -3.64
N TRP A 85 5.36 -9.89 -4.96
CA TRP A 85 6.31 -9.17 -5.82
C TRP A 85 6.20 -7.66 -5.69
N ALA A 86 4.97 -7.13 -5.66
CA ALA A 86 4.71 -5.73 -5.40
C ALA A 86 5.28 -5.29 -4.04
N ASN A 87 5.09 -6.10 -2.99
CA ASN A 87 5.65 -5.84 -1.66
C ASN A 87 7.20 -5.83 -1.65
N PHE A 88 7.84 -6.71 -2.45
CA PHE A 88 9.30 -6.67 -2.59
C PHE A 88 9.79 -5.40 -3.29
N TYR A 89 9.08 -4.92 -4.30
CA TYR A 89 9.41 -3.68 -5.00
C TYR A 89 9.18 -2.45 -4.11
N ASP A 90 8.11 -2.43 -3.32
CA ASP A 90 7.84 -1.42 -2.31
C ASP A 90 8.98 -1.33 -1.29
N SER A 91 9.44 -2.49 -0.81
CA SER A 91 10.63 -2.52 0.04
C SER A 91 11.90 -2.06 -0.68
N ALA A 92 12.01 -2.31 -1.99
CA ALA A 92 13.19 -1.99 -2.77
C ALA A 92 13.31 -0.49 -3.06
N ASP A 93 12.21 0.24 -3.34
CA ASP A 93 12.24 1.66 -3.67
C ASP A 93 12.77 2.51 -2.52
N GLY A 94 12.30 2.27 -1.30
CA GLY A 94 12.79 2.93 -0.11
C GLY A 94 14.26 2.62 0.21
N GLN A 95 14.70 1.37 -0.05
CA GLN A 95 16.11 0.98 0.10
C GLN A 95 16.97 1.65 -0.99
N LEU A 96 16.49 1.67 -2.23
CA LEU A 96 17.15 2.33 -3.35
C LEU A 96 17.31 3.83 -3.10
N ALA A 97 16.25 4.51 -2.63
CA ALA A 97 16.29 5.93 -2.29
C ALA A 97 17.34 6.25 -1.21
N ARG A 98 17.50 5.35 -0.23
CA ARG A 98 18.55 5.48 0.80
C ARG A 98 19.95 5.23 0.24
N MET A 99 20.12 4.22 -0.64
CA MET A 99 21.42 3.88 -1.24
C MET A 99 21.92 4.92 -2.27
N THR A 100 21.01 5.65 -2.91
CA THR A 100 21.32 6.63 -3.95
C THR A 100 21.23 8.07 -3.46
N VAL A 101 20.84 8.27 -2.18
CA VAL A 101 20.61 9.61 -1.59
C VAL A 101 19.55 10.40 -2.39
N GLN A 102 18.63 9.71 -3.04
CA GLN A 102 17.55 10.28 -3.87
C GLN A 102 16.21 10.31 -3.11
N LYS A 103 16.26 10.65 -1.83
CA LYS A 103 15.04 10.86 -1.05
C LYS A 103 14.35 12.14 -1.51
N THR A 104 13.18 11.98 -2.12
CA THR A 104 12.36 13.11 -2.55
C THR A 104 11.06 13.15 -1.76
N ARG A 105 10.50 14.36 -1.60
CA ARG A 105 9.18 14.52 -0.98
C ARG A 105 8.10 13.81 -1.80
N LEU A 106 8.18 13.92 -3.15
CA LEU A 106 7.29 13.23 -4.06
C LEU A 106 7.37 11.71 -3.86
N GLY A 107 8.59 11.15 -3.71
CA GLY A 107 8.79 9.72 -3.46
C GLY A 107 8.10 9.24 -2.19
N ARG A 108 8.20 9.99 -1.09
CA ARG A 108 7.50 9.67 0.17
C ARG A 108 5.98 9.67 0.03
N ILE A 109 5.48 10.62 -0.73
CA ILE A 109 4.06 10.76 -0.99
C ILE A 109 3.55 9.61 -1.88
N LEU A 110 4.29 9.24 -2.93
CA LEU A 110 3.97 8.11 -3.78
C LEU A 110 4.03 6.78 -3.01
N ASP A 111 5.02 6.61 -2.15
CA ASP A 111 5.17 5.46 -1.25
C ASP A 111 3.92 5.30 -0.34
N GLY A 112 3.47 6.39 0.30
CA GLY A 112 2.25 6.39 1.10
C GLY A 112 0.97 6.12 0.29
N ALA A 113 0.90 6.58 -0.97
CA ALA A 113 -0.25 6.36 -1.83
C ALA A 113 -0.22 5.01 -2.55
N ALA A 114 0.94 4.36 -2.67
CA ALA A 114 1.10 3.12 -3.41
C ALA A 114 0.17 2.01 -2.93
N SER A 115 0.07 1.84 -1.63
CA SER A 115 -0.81 0.84 -1.01
C SER A 115 -2.28 1.05 -1.37
N GLU A 116 -2.77 2.29 -1.37
CA GLU A 116 -4.15 2.60 -1.74
C GLU A 116 -4.43 2.29 -3.23
N VAL A 117 -3.47 2.55 -4.12
CA VAL A 117 -3.61 2.31 -5.56
C VAL A 117 -3.79 0.84 -5.89
N TRP A 118 -3.20 -0.08 -5.15
CA TRP A 118 -3.38 -1.52 -5.41
C TRP A 118 -4.47 -2.15 -4.53
N PHE A 119 -4.71 -1.66 -3.31
CA PHE A 119 -5.78 -2.20 -2.47
C PHE A 119 -7.18 -1.91 -3.01
N ILE A 120 -7.42 -0.73 -3.57
CA ILE A 120 -8.73 -0.37 -4.13
C ILE A 120 -9.18 -1.37 -5.21
N PRO A 121 -8.42 -1.63 -6.30
CA PRO A 121 -8.83 -2.61 -7.30
C PRO A 121 -8.93 -4.03 -6.75
N ILE A 122 -8.10 -4.44 -5.78
CA ILE A 122 -8.20 -5.73 -5.12
C ILE A 122 -9.54 -5.90 -4.40
N TYR A 123 -9.92 -4.92 -3.59
CA TYR A 123 -11.18 -4.96 -2.88
C TYR A 123 -12.38 -4.95 -3.82
N LEU A 124 -12.34 -4.13 -4.87
CA LEU A 124 -13.39 -4.11 -5.88
C LEU A 124 -13.46 -5.44 -6.66
N SER A 125 -12.34 -6.08 -6.94
CA SER A 125 -12.32 -7.39 -7.61
C SER A 125 -12.90 -8.50 -6.74
N LEU A 126 -12.71 -8.45 -5.41
CA LEU A 126 -13.36 -9.37 -4.47
C LEU A 126 -14.88 -9.19 -4.49
N VAL A 127 -15.39 -7.95 -4.44
CA VAL A 127 -16.83 -7.68 -4.53
C VAL A 127 -17.39 -8.15 -5.86
N TYR A 128 -16.69 -7.87 -6.98
CA TYR A 128 -17.05 -8.35 -8.31
C TYR A 128 -17.12 -9.88 -8.36
N ARG A 129 -16.13 -10.56 -7.82
CA ARG A 129 -16.08 -12.02 -7.72
C ARG A 129 -17.27 -12.59 -6.97
N PHE A 130 -17.63 -12.00 -5.84
CA PHE A 130 -18.82 -12.43 -5.09
C PHE A 130 -20.10 -12.24 -5.89
N TYR A 131 -20.22 -11.15 -6.62
CA TYR A 131 -21.39 -10.87 -7.42
C TYR A 131 -21.53 -11.84 -8.63
N VAL A 132 -20.45 -12.05 -9.37
CA VAL A 132 -20.48 -12.83 -10.62
C VAL A 132 -20.47 -14.33 -10.35
N HIS A 133 -19.62 -14.78 -9.43
CA HIS A 133 -19.40 -16.21 -9.19
C HIS A 133 -20.22 -16.74 -8.01
N HIS A 134 -20.93 -15.86 -7.31
CA HIS A 134 -21.73 -16.22 -6.13
C HIS A 134 -20.91 -17.01 -5.09
N ASP A 135 -19.65 -16.61 -4.85
CA ASP A 135 -18.73 -17.31 -3.95
C ASP A 135 -19.15 -17.25 -2.46
N LEU A 136 -19.99 -16.27 -2.11
CA LEU A 136 -20.53 -16.18 -0.77
C LEU A 136 -21.78 -17.04 -0.61
N GLU A 137 -21.68 -17.99 0.28
CA GLU A 137 -22.84 -18.77 0.73
C GLU A 137 -23.27 -18.32 2.13
N PHE A 138 -24.51 -17.88 2.22
CA PHE A 138 -25.17 -17.58 3.49
C PHE A 138 -26.19 -18.65 3.88
N SER A 139 -26.06 -19.88 3.35
CA SER A 139 -26.94 -21.02 3.67
C SER A 139 -26.98 -21.33 5.17
N TRP A 140 -25.84 -21.07 5.86
CA TRP A 140 -25.76 -21.21 7.32
C TRP A 140 -26.61 -20.16 8.09
N LEU A 141 -27.02 -19.07 7.44
CA LEU A 141 -28.00 -18.09 7.95
C LEU A 141 -29.44 -18.39 7.46
N GLY A 142 -29.67 -19.49 6.75
CA GLY A 142 -30.98 -19.81 6.16
C GLY A 142 -31.31 -18.95 4.91
N ILE A 143 -30.33 -18.22 4.34
CA ILE A 143 -30.53 -17.40 3.17
C ILE A 143 -30.31 -18.25 1.92
N ALA A 144 -31.32 -18.37 1.08
CA ALA A 144 -31.27 -19.15 -0.16
C ALA A 144 -30.29 -18.49 -1.16
N HIS A 145 -29.57 -19.32 -1.90
CA HIS A 145 -28.63 -18.89 -2.94
C HIS A 145 -29.38 -18.51 -4.23
N THR A 146 -29.88 -17.28 -4.28
CA THR A 146 -30.60 -16.73 -5.42
C THR A 146 -29.84 -15.53 -6.00
N PRO A 147 -30.02 -15.19 -7.33
CA PRO A 147 -29.38 -14.03 -7.92
C PRO A 147 -29.68 -12.72 -7.17
N SER A 148 -30.90 -12.57 -6.65
CA SER A 148 -31.28 -11.39 -5.87
C SER A 148 -30.51 -11.29 -4.56
N ASN A 149 -30.39 -12.41 -3.84
CA ASN A 149 -29.64 -12.46 -2.57
C ASN A 149 -28.14 -12.25 -2.81
N ALA A 150 -27.59 -12.77 -3.91
CA ALA A 150 -26.20 -12.53 -4.30
C ALA A 150 -25.94 -11.04 -4.61
N CYS A 151 -26.89 -10.37 -5.27
CA CYS A 151 -26.78 -8.93 -5.52
C CYS A 151 -26.80 -8.12 -4.22
N ILE A 152 -27.73 -8.42 -3.31
CA ILE A 152 -27.80 -7.78 -1.98
C ILE A 152 -26.51 -8.03 -1.20
N ALA A 153 -25.99 -9.27 -1.19
CA ALA A 153 -24.74 -9.62 -0.53
C ALA A 153 -23.56 -8.84 -1.10
N ALA A 154 -23.48 -8.64 -2.42
CA ALA A 154 -22.43 -7.86 -3.06
C ALA A 154 -22.50 -6.38 -2.64
N TRP A 155 -23.68 -5.78 -2.55
CA TRP A 155 -23.84 -4.41 -2.05
C TRP A 155 -23.44 -4.25 -0.58
N VAL A 156 -23.83 -5.21 0.28
CA VAL A 156 -23.41 -5.24 1.69
C VAL A 156 -21.89 -5.40 1.77
N MET A 157 -21.30 -6.31 0.98
CA MET A 157 -19.85 -6.49 0.94
C MET A 157 -19.14 -5.23 0.47
N LEU A 158 -19.65 -4.55 -0.56
CA LEU A 158 -19.11 -3.28 -1.02
C LEU A 158 -19.11 -2.23 0.11
N ALA A 159 -20.21 -2.09 0.82
CA ALA A 159 -20.30 -1.15 1.94
C ALA A 159 -19.30 -1.49 3.06
N VAL A 160 -19.18 -2.77 3.42
CA VAL A 160 -18.22 -3.26 4.42
C VAL A 160 -16.78 -3.00 3.98
N VAL A 161 -16.45 -3.30 2.73
CA VAL A 161 -15.11 -3.10 2.16
C VAL A 161 -14.74 -1.61 2.12
N LEU A 162 -15.66 -0.75 1.68
CA LEU A 162 -15.44 0.70 1.67
C LEU A 162 -15.24 1.24 3.09
N TYR A 163 -16.08 0.83 4.03
CA TYR A 163 -15.93 1.26 5.42
C TYR A 163 -14.63 0.75 6.04
N SER A 164 -14.31 -0.54 5.86
CA SER A 164 -13.08 -1.15 6.38
C SER A 164 -11.82 -0.53 5.77
N GLY A 165 -11.78 -0.35 4.45
CA GLY A 165 -10.63 0.23 3.75
C GLY A 165 -10.43 1.71 4.06
N PHE A 166 -11.45 2.53 3.80
CA PHE A 166 -11.28 3.99 3.90
C PHE A 166 -11.39 4.54 5.33
N VAL A 167 -12.13 3.87 6.22
CA VAL A 167 -12.30 4.38 7.58
C VAL A 167 -11.39 3.63 8.57
N CYS A 168 -11.46 2.29 8.61
CA CYS A 168 -10.73 1.54 9.61
C CYS A 168 -9.24 1.43 9.26
N HIS A 169 -8.92 0.95 8.07
CA HIS A 169 -7.53 0.71 7.65
C HIS A 169 -6.72 2.01 7.56
N SER A 170 -7.28 3.03 6.92
CA SER A 170 -6.61 4.33 6.80
C SER A 170 -6.29 4.95 8.16
N ARG A 171 -7.22 4.88 9.13
CA ARG A 171 -6.96 5.36 10.49
C ARG A 171 -5.91 4.53 11.22
N GLN A 172 -5.96 3.21 11.10
CA GLN A 172 -4.98 2.32 11.74
C GLN A 172 -3.58 2.54 11.18
N CYS A 173 -3.43 2.65 9.87
CA CYS A 173 -2.14 2.93 9.23
C CYS A 173 -1.60 4.31 9.65
N GLY A 174 -2.44 5.34 9.66
CA GLY A 174 -2.05 6.68 10.09
C GLY A 174 -1.58 6.70 11.54
N LEU A 175 -2.30 6.02 12.43
CA LEU A 175 -1.95 5.93 13.85
C LEU A 175 -0.64 5.14 14.07
N ALA A 176 -0.49 4.02 13.40
CA ALA A 176 0.71 3.19 13.48
C ALA A 176 1.96 3.95 12.99
N ASP A 177 1.83 4.69 11.87
CA ASP A 177 2.92 5.51 11.36
C ASP A 177 3.26 6.66 12.33
N TYR A 178 2.27 7.33 12.88
CA TYR A 178 2.47 8.41 13.86
C TYR A 178 3.27 7.94 15.07
N TYR A 179 2.88 6.84 15.70
CA TYR A 179 3.63 6.29 16.84
C TYR A 179 5.03 5.79 16.46
N ARG A 180 5.17 5.24 15.25
CA ARG A 180 6.50 4.88 14.72
C ARG A 180 7.39 6.11 14.58
N GLN A 181 6.87 7.22 14.08
CA GLN A 181 7.62 8.46 13.93
C GLN A 181 8.02 9.08 15.28
N ILE A 182 7.13 9.05 16.27
CA ILE A 182 7.44 9.46 17.65
C ILE A 182 8.58 8.62 18.21
N HIS A 183 8.48 7.29 18.08
CA HIS A 183 9.54 6.39 18.55
C HIS A 183 10.89 6.69 17.89
N LEU A 184 10.90 6.91 16.57
CA LEU A 184 12.10 7.28 15.83
C LEU A 184 12.67 8.63 16.26
N PHE A 185 11.81 9.59 16.59
CA PHE A 185 12.22 10.90 17.10
C PHE A 185 12.99 10.76 18.45
N PHE A 186 12.48 9.95 19.37
CA PHE A 186 13.18 9.70 20.64
C PHE A 186 14.48 8.91 20.50
N LEU A 187 14.57 8.01 19.50
CA LEU A 187 15.79 7.22 19.26
C LEU A 187 16.87 7.97 18.49
N LYS A 188 16.52 8.80 17.53
CA LYS A 188 17.46 9.37 16.55
C LYS A 188 17.38 10.89 16.42
N GLY A 189 16.51 11.54 17.19
CA GLY A 189 16.24 12.96 17.09
C GLY A 189 15.49 13.36 15.82
N GLU A 190 15.46 14.66 15.52
CA GLU A 190 14.77 15.23 14.35
C GLU A 190 15.23 14.63 13.00
N SER A 191 16.51 14.27 12.88
CA SER A 191 17.05 13.68 11.66
C SER A 191 16.55 12.26 11.36
N GLY A 192 16.05 11.56 12.35
CA GLY A 192 15.56 10.19 12.25
C GLY A 192 14.04 10.09 12.11
N SER A 193 13.31 11.16 12.38
CA SER A 193 11.85 11.23 12.32
C SER A 193 11.39 11.98 11.06
N GLU A 194 10.29 11.53 10.52
CA GLU A 194 9.62 12.16 9.36
C GLU A 194 8.31 12.87 9.80
N LEU A 195 8.23 13.26 11.08
CA LEU A 195 7.10 14.05 11.58
C LEU A 195 7.05 15.40 10.87
N ASP A 196 6.02 15.58 10.07
CA ASP A 196 5.79 16.82 9.35
C ASP A 196 4.90 17.77 10.18
N ASN A 197 5.25 19.06 10.16
CA ASN A 197 4.43 20.07 10.82
C ASN A 197 3.23 20.46 9.93
N ALA A 198 2.03 20.27 10.43
CA ALA A 198 0.79 20.57 9.68
C ALA A 198 0.69 22.03 9.21
N ALA A 199 1.21 22.99 10.00
CA ALA A 199 1.23 24.39 9.61
C ALA A 199 2.18 24.66 8.43
N GLN A 200 3.32 24.00 8.43
CA GLN A 200 4.29 24.10 7.32
C GLN A 200 3.72 23.48 6.04
N GLN A 201 3.02 22.34 6.15
CA GLN A 201 2.39 21.70 5.01
C GLN A 201 1.25 22.55 4.45
N GLN A 202 0.46 23.20 5.31
CA GLN A 202 -0.57 24.13 4.90
C GLN A 202 0.02 25.32 4.11
N LYS A 203 1.11 25.90 4.59
CA LYS A 203 1.79 26.98 3.91
C LYS A 203 2.22 26.58 2.49
N ILE A 204 2.78 25.40 2.32
CA ILE A 204 3.19 24.89 1.00
C ILE A 204 1.97 24.69 0.08
N TYR A 205 0.85 24.21 0.63
CA TYR A 205 -0.39 24.09 -0.13
C TYR A 205 -0.88 25.47 -0.60
N ASP A 206 -0.87 26.47 0.27
CA ASP A 206 -1.34 27.83 -0.03
C ASP A 206 -0.44 28.50 -1.08
N GLU A 207 0.87 28.36 -0.98
CA GLU A 207 1.85 28.92 -1.91
C GLU A 207 1.86 28.22 -3.29
N THR A 208 1.30 26.99 -3.40
CA THR A 208 1.27 26.26 -4.66
C THR A 208 0.12 26.76 -5.54
N PRO A 209 0.39 27.30 -6.75
CA PRO A 209 -0.68 27.75 -7.65
C PRO A 209 -1.44 26.58 -8.25
N TRP A 210 -2.75 26.75 -8.51
CA TRP A 210 -3.59 25.73 -9.17
C TRP A 210 -3.19 25.53 -10.64
N LYS A 211 -2.80 26.60 -11.32
CA LYS A 211 -2.48 26.56 -12.75
C LYS A 211 -1.21 25.76 -12.99
N GLY A 212 -1.36 24.66 -13.70
CA GLY A 212 -0.26 23.74 -14.02
C GLY A 212 0.05 22.69 -12.94
N ASN A 213 -0.56 22.79 -11.73
CA ASN A 213 -0.25 21.90 -10.61
C ASN A 213 -1.52 21.25 -9.99
N VAL A 214 -2.56 21.02 -10.78
CA VAL A 214 -3.86 20.53 -10.27
C VAL A 214 -3.72 19.25 -9.47
N LEU A 215 -3.10 18.21 -10.04
CA LEU A 215 -2.90 16.93 -9.38
C LEU A 215 -2.03 17.07 -8.13
N TRP A 216 -0.95 17.84 -8.23
CA TRP A 216 -0.06 18.10 -7.11
C TRP A 216 -0.78 18.83 -5.96
N LYS A 217 -1.59 19.82 -6.28
CA LYS A 217 -2.33 20.59 -5.28
C LYS A 217 -3.45 19.77 -4.63
N LEU A 218 -4.17 18.94 -5.38
CA LEU A 218 -5.12 17.97 -4.82
C LEU A 218 -4.42 17.01 -3.85
N PHE A 219 -3.24 16.57 -4.23
CA PHE A 219 -2.42 15.70 -3.41
C PHE A 219 -1.96 16.39 -2.12
N LEU A 220 -1.46 17.62 -2.19
CA LEU A 220 -1.09 18.42 -1.02
C LEU A 220 -2.29 18.63 -0.08
N LYS A 221 -3.51 18.79 -0.61
CA LYS A 221 -4.73 18.90 0.21
C LYS A 221 -4.97 17.66 1.05
N THR A 222 -4.86 16.48 0.47
CA THR A 222 -5.00 15.21 1.20
C THR A 222 -3.91 15.04 2.23
N TYR A 223 -2.68 15.40 1.88
CA TYR A 223 -1.53 15.31 2.77
C TYR A 223 -1.61 16.27 3.97
N VAL A 224 -2.07 17.51 3.77
CA VAL A 224 -2.35 18.45 4.86
C VAL A 224 -3.42 17.91 5.81
N ASN A 225 -4.49 17.33 5.26
CA ASN A 225 -5.52 16.72 6.11
C ASN A 225 -4.97 15.53 6.91
N TYR A 226 -4.14 14.70 6.29
CA TYR A 226 -3.46 13.59 6.95
C TYR A 226 -2.59 14.08 8.12
N THR A 227 -1.71 15.07 7.88
CA THR A 227 -0.83 15.62 8.93
C THR A 227 -1.60 16.30 10.05
N ARG A 228 -2.74 16.96 9.75
CA ARG A 228 -3.63 17.53 10.78
C ARG A 228 -4.28 16.45 11.63
N THR A 229 -4.73 15.37 11.01
CA THR A 229 -5.34 14.25 11.73
C THR A 229 -4.32 13.58 12.65
N GLN A 230 -3.08 13.44 12.21
CA GLN A 230 -1.99 12.94 13.05
C GLN A 230 -1.70 13.84 14.26
N ALA A 231 -1.68 15.15 14.05
CA ALA A 231 -1.42 16.12 15.12
C ALA A 231 -2.58 16.28 16.12
N ALA A 232 -3.79 15.84 15.77
CA ALA A 232 -5.00 15.91 16.61
C ALA A 232 -5.23 14.65 17.45
N GLN A 233 -4.41 13.60 17.27
CA GLN A 233 -4.42 12.33 18.02
C GLN A 233 -3.44 12.36 19.17
#